data_144234f4d675e5dca66b5f7308aa8e05
#
_entry.id   144234f4d675e5dca66b5f7308aa8e05
#
_cell.length_a   1.000
_cell.length_b   1.000
_cell.length_c   1.000
_cell.angle_alpha   90.00
_cell.angle_beta   90.00
_cell.angle_gamma   90.00
#
_symmetry.space_group_name_H-M   'P 1'
#
loop_
_entity.id
_entity.type
_entity.pdbx_description
1 polymer ?
#
loop_
_entity_poly.entity_id
_entity_poly.type
_entity_poly.pdbx_seq_one_letter_code
_entity_poly.pdbx_strand_id
1 'polypeptide(L)'
;VGVFRRKGKPRLLSVVVPVYNVADYVADSLDSILRQPLREVRAIEVVVVDDGSTDGSAEIVKGISANDPRVRLITQPNSGVSIARRAGIEAATGDLLTFVDPDDILPRDAWTTMLRSLRRTGSDFAVGAAERVSVVDGEERRYVTPLMRRNHSRTRLKCRIEDAPLMLADVFVWNKIFRRSFWTDNDITFPERTRYQDQVALTQAFLAARSFDVLTDVVYDWRVRNDLSSATQKRAQIANLVERITTKRQTVELVAATGSEELMRTLRTEILPIDMWEHFRAAVDPATENPDRYWSLLREAVLELWYDAGVPFEETTVPRGQRLMAWLVARDRRDDLADLIEMIDERGPARTIEAFAAAEDLPVGL
;
A
#
# COMPACT_ATOMS: atom_id res chain seq x y z
N VAL A 1 -40.06 5.63 18.45
CA VAL A 1 -39.49 4.28 18.48
C VAL A 1 -39.06 3.97 17.03
N GLY A 2 -37.78 4.22 16.69
CA GLY A 2 -37.24 3.96 15.38
C GLY A 2 -37.07 2.47 15.18
N VAL A 3 -37.79 1.90 14.24
CA VAL A 3 -37.62 0.50 13.81
C VAL A 3 -36.25 0.39 13.13
N PHE A 4 -35.27 -0.16 13.84
CA PHE A 4 -34.00 -0.59 13.24
C PHE A 4 -34.31 -1.73 12.25
N ARG A 5 -34.51 -1.38 10.97
CA ARG A 5 -34.52 -2.37 9.90
C ARG A 5 -33.14 -3.04 9.92
N ARG A 6 -33.03 -4.28 10.38
CA ARG A 6 -31.84 -5.11 10.19
C ARG A 6 -31.57 -5.16 8.70
N LYS A 7 -30.54 -4.44 8.25
CA LYS A 7 -30.06 -4.57 6.87
C LYS A 7 -29.75 -6.04 6.63
N GLY A 8 -30.35 -6.65 5.60
CA GLY A 8 -30.09 -8.05 5.23
C GLY A 8 -28.61 -8.27 4.95
N LYS A 9 -28.17 -9.54 4.96
CA LYS A 9 -26.78 -9.87 4.53
C LYS A 9 -26.54 -9.37 3.11
N PRO A 10 -25.37 -8.75 2.81
CA PRO A 10 -24.96 -8.48 1.44
C PRO A 10 -25.10 -9.76 0.58
N ARG A 11 -25.51 -9.62 -0.65
CA ARG A 11 -25.78 -10.79 -1.49
C ARG A 11 -24.49 -11.43 -1.97
N LEU A 12 -23.53 -10.60 -2.43
CA LEU A 12 -22.34 -11.06 -3.13
C LEU A 12 -21.13 -10.19 -2.77
N LEU A 13 -19.98 -10.83 -2.54
CA LEU A 13 -18.67 -10.19 -2.45
C LEU A 13 -17.89 -10.52 -3.73
N SER A 14 -17.52 -9.50 -4.50
CA SER A 14 -16.60 -9.63 -5.63
C SER A 14 -15.17 -9.49 -5.17
N VAL A 15 -14.34 -10.47 -5.53
CA VAL A 15 -12.91 -10.51 -5.26
C VAL A 15 -12.18 -10.32 -6.58
N VAL A 16 -11.45 -9.23 -6.74
CA VAL A 16 -10.65 -8.94 -7.94
C VAL A 16 -9.21 -9.40 -7.72
N VAL A 17 -8.71 -10.26 -8.60
CA VAL A 17 -7.36 -10.83 -8.54
C VAL A 17 -6.64 -10.54 -9.86
N PRO A 18 -5.74 -9.54 -9.92
CA PRO A 18 -4.91 -9.30 -11.10
C PRO A 18 -3.76 -10.31 -11.14
N VAL A 19 -3.57 -11.00 -12.26
CA VAL A 19 -2.57 -12.06 -12.43
C VAL A 19 -1.59 -11.70 -13.53
N TYR A 20 -0.29 -11.77 -13.24
CA TYR A 20 0.77 -11.68 -14.25
C TYR A 20 2.03 -12.39 -13.78
N ASN A 21 2.39 -13.50 -14.44
CA ASN A 21 3.59 -14.31 -14.19
C ASN A 21 3.77 -14.68 -12.70
N VAL A 22 2.83 -15.46 -12.17
CA VAL A 22 2.76 -15.93 -10.77
C VAL A 22 2.35 -17.40 -10.65
N ALA A 23 2.78 -18.24 -11.61
CA ALA A 23 2.38 -19.65 -11.69
C ALA A 23 2.64 -20.43 -10.39
N ASP A 24 3.73 -20.12 -9.69
CA ASP A 24 4.11 -20.79 -8.43
C ASP A 24 3.22 -20.42 -7.24
N TYR A 25 2.41 -19.35 -7.34
CA TYR A 25 1.66 -18.78 -6.22
C TYR A 25 0.15 -18.78 -6.40
N VAL A 26 -0.32 -18.62 -7.63
CA VAL A 26 -1.74 -18.31 -7.93
C VAL A 26 -2.70 -19.38 -7.47
N ALA A 27 -2.30 -20.66 -7.50
CA ALA A 27 -3.16 -21.76 -7.06
C ALA A 27 -3.44 -21.68 -5.56
N ASP A 28 -2.41 -21.47 -4.73
CA ASP A 28 -2.53 -21.33 -3.27
C ASP A 28 -3.35 -20.10 -2.90
N SER A 29 -3.11 -18.98 -3.58
CA SER A 29 -3.86 -17.75 -3.39
C SER A 29 -5.35 -17.94 -3.63
N LEU A 30 -5.73 -18.49 -4.78
CA LEU A 30 -7.13 -18.77 -5.12
C LEU A 30 -7.77 -19.77 -4.16
N ASP A 31 -7.05 -20.82 -3.75
CA ASP A 31 -7.53 -21.78 -2.76
C ASP A 31 -7.83 -21.10 -1.41
N SER A 32 -6.95 -20.19 -0.95
CA SER A 32 -7.17 -19.42 0.27
C SER A 32 -8.43 -18.54 0.22
N ILE A 33 -8.72 -17.96 -0.96
CA ILE A 33 -9.93 -17.18 -1.23
C ILE A 33 -11.17 -18.09 -1.20
N LEU A 34 -11.13 -19.20 -1.89
CA LEU A 34 -12.27 -20.12 -2.07
C LEU A 34 -12.65 -20.85 -0.77
N ARG A 35 -11.72 -20.99 0.17
CA ARG A 35 -11.94 -21.58 1.50
C ARG A 35 -12.51 -20.60 2.53
N GLN A 36 -12.65 -19.31 2.20
CA GLN A 36 -13.21 -18.35 3.15
C GLN A 36 -14.66 -18.70 3.50
N PRO A 37 -15.02 -18.69 4.80
CA PRO A 37 -16.38 -19.03 5.21
C PRO A 37 -17.36 -17.90 4.87
N LEU A 38 -18.49 -18.26 4.25
CA LEU A 38 -19.54 -17.34 3.81
C LEU A 38 -20.55 -17.02 4.94
N ARG A 39 -20.05 -16.63 6.14
CA ARG A 39 -20.93 -16.38 7.30
C ARG A 39 -21.73 -15.10 7.19
N GLU A 40 -21.16 -14.07 6.57
CA GLU A 40 -21.70 -12.70 6.55
C GLU A 40 -22.19 -12.26 5.15
N VAL A 41 -21.86 -13.00 4.11
CA VAL A 41 -22.34 -12.85 2.73
C VAL A 41 -23.08 -14.10 2.28
N ARG A 42 -23.82 -14.03 1.17
CA ARG A 42 -24.52 -15.19 0.59
C ARG A 42 -23.65 -15.98 -0.36
N ALA A 43 -22.77 -15.28 -1.09
CA ALA A 43 -21.88 -15.85 -2.08
C ALA A 43 -20.63 -14.97 -2.25
N ILE A 44 -19.60 -15.53 -2.89
CA ILE A 44 -18.47 -14.82 -3.47
C ILE A 44 -18.40 -15.09 -4.96
N GLU A 45 -17.90 -14.13 -5.72
CA GLU A 45 -17.36 -14.32 -7.07
C GLU A 45 -15.90 -13.89 -7.07
N VAL A 46 -15.05 -14.61 -7.78
CA VAL A 46 -13.62 -14.30 -7.93
C VAL A 46 -13.37 -13.96 -9.38
N VAL A 47 -13.13 -12.69 -9.65
CA VAL A 47 -12.82 -12.17 -10.98
C VAL A 47 -11.31 -12.12 -11.12
N VAL A 48 -10.74 -13.12 -11.77
CA VAL A 48 -9.32 -13.19 -12.06
C VAL A 48 -9.07 -12.53 -13.41
N VAL A 49 -8.18 -11.55 -13.43
CA VAL A 49 -7.77 -10.87 -14.68
C VAL A 49 -6.33 -11.24 -14.97
N ASP A 50 -6.12 -12.10 -15.94
CA ASP A 50 -4.79 -12.43 -16.45
C ASP A 50 -4.33 -11.33 -17.41
N ASP A 51 -3.28 -10.65 -17.04
CA ASP A 51 -2.69 -9.53 -17.77
C ASP A 51 -1.58 -9.97 -18.74
N GLY A 52 -1.87 -11.05 -19.49
CA GLY A 52 -0.99 -11.58 -20.53
C GLY A 52 0.20 -12.38 -19.97
N SER A 53 -0.04 -13.27 -19.02
CA SER A 53 1.00 -14.15 -18.47
C SER A 53 1.59 -15.09 -19.51
N THR A 54 2.88 -15.42 -19.33
CA THR A 54 3.66 -16.31 -20.22
C THR A 54 4.27 -17.51 -19.50
N ASP A 55 4.00 -17.66 -18.19
CA ASP A 55 4.62 -18.66 -17.31
C ASP A 55 3.70 -19.85 -16.95
N GLY A 56 2.49 -19.92 -17.52
CA GLY A 56 1.50 -20.96 -17.18
C GLY A 56 0.47 -20.50 -16.14
N SER A 57 0.52 -19.28 -15.63
CA SER A 57 -0.47 -18.75 -14.68
C SER A 57 -1.90 -18.81 -15.22
N ALA A 58 -2.10 -18.43 -16.49
CA ALA A 58 -3.42 -18.42 -17.13
C ALA A 58 -4.01 -19.83 -17.23
N GLU A 59 -3.20 -20.85 -17.57
CA GLU A 59 -3.61 -22.25 -17.66
C GLU A 59 -4.05 -22.79 -16.29
N ILE A 60 -3.31 -22.46 -15.22
CA ILE A 60 -3.66 -22.85 -13.84
C ILE A 60 -5.02 -22.27 -13.48
N VAL A 61 -5.22 -20.96 -13.69
CA VAL A 61 -6.49 -20.28 -13.38
C VAL A 61 -7.64 -20.86 -14.23
N LYS A 62 -7.41 -21.15 -15.51
CA LYS A 62 -8.39 -21.78 -16.39
C LYS A 62 -8.80 -23.15 -15.87
N GLY A 63 -7.86 -23.95 -15.36
CA GLY A 63 -8.15 -25.24 -14.74
C GLY A 63 -9.01 -25.09 -13.48
N ILE A 64 -8.73 -24.12 -12.63
CA ILE A 64 -9.53 -23.83 -11.43
C ILE A 64 -10.93 -23.35 -11.81
N SER A 65 -11.05 -22.40 -12.75
CA SER A 65 -12.32 -21.85 -13.24
C SER A 65 -13.23 -22.91 -13.87
N ALA A 66 -12.68 -23.94 -14.50
CA ALA A 66 -13.45 -25.05 -15.06
C ALA A 66 -14.10 -25.95 -13.98
N ASN A 67 -13.53 -25.97 -12.76
CA ASN A 67 -13.96 -26.80 -11.65
C ASN A 67 -14.73 -26.03 -10.55
N ASP A 68 -14.61 -24.71 -10.49
CA ASP A 68 -15.32 -23.89 -9.50
C ASP A 68 -16.02 -22.70 -10.18
N PRO A 69 -17.35 -22.70 -10.26
CA PRO A 69 -18.13 -21.68 -10.95
C PRO A 69 -18.04 -20.29 -10.29
N ARG A 70 -17.46 -20.19 -9.10
CA ARG A 70 -17.21 -18.89 -8.43
C ARG A 70 -16.05 -18.15 -9.08
N VAL A 71 -15.15 -18.84 -9.79
CA VAL A 71 -13.96 -18.26 -10.43
C VAL A 71 -14.25 -17.98 -11.89
N ARG A 72 -14.06 -16.72 -12.29
CA ARG A 72 -14.18 -16.27 -13.68
C ARG A 72 -12.87 -15.69 -14.14
N LEU A 73 -12.30 -16.23 -15.22
CA LEU A 73 -11.08 -15.73 -15.84
C LEU A 73 -11.41 -14.76 -16.97
N ILE A 74 -10.73 -13.62 -16.96
CA ILE A 74 -10.65 -12.64 -18.04
C ILE A 74 -9.20 -12.56 -18.46
N THR A 75 -8.91 -12.59 -19.76
CA THR A 75 -7.55 -12.46 -20.30
C THR A 75 -7.46 -11.19 -21.13
N GLN A 76 -6.35 -10.45 -20.97
CA GLN A 76 -6.06 -9.26 -21.73
C GLN A 76 -4.57 -9.20 -22.10
N PRO A 77 -4.17 -8.43 -23.14
CA PRO A 77 -2.75 -8.11 -23.36
C PRO A 77 -2.17 -7.37 -22.17
N ASN A 78 -0.88 -7.62 -21.84
CA ASN A 78 -0.22 -6.97 -20.73
C ASN A 78 -0.36 -5.43 -20.80
N SER A 79 -1.07 -4.88 -19.85
CA SER A 79 -1.43 -3.46 -19.77
C SER A 79 -1.14 -2.87 -18.38
N GLY A 80 -0.66 -3.69 -17.45
CA GLY A 80 -0.30 -3.34 -16.09
C GLY A 80 -1.44 -3.52 -15.09
N VAL A 81 -1.06 -3.68 -13.82
CA VAL A 81 -1.96 -4.04 -12.70
C VAL A 81 -3.14 -3.09 -12.52
N SER A 82 -2.97 -1.79 -12.79
CA SER A 82 -4.06 -0.80 -12.71
C SER A 82 -5.18 -1.10 -13.70
N ILE A 83 -4.82 -1.43 -14.94
CA ILE A 83 -5.77 -1.77 -16.00
C ILE A 83 -6.43 -3.12 -15.71
N ALA A 84 -5.66 -4.10 -15.23
CA ALA A 84 -6.19 -5.40 -14.83
C ALA A 84 -7.20 -5.25 -13.67
N ARG A 85 -6.89 -4.46 -12.64
CA ARG A 85 -7.83 -4.17 -11.53
C ARG A 85 -9.08 -3.46 -12.03
N ARG A 86 -8.96 -2.48 -12.94
CA ARG A 86 -10.12 -1.79 -13.54
C ARG A 86 -11.02 -2.77 -14.30
N ALA A 87 -10.46 -3.63 -15.15
CA ALA A 87 -11.24 -4.65 -15.86
C ALA A 87 -11.96 -5.60 -14.88
N GLY A 88 -11.31 -5.97 -13.77
CA GLY A 88 -11.90 -6.76 -12.70
C GLY A 88 -13.05 -6.03 -11.99
N ILE A 89 -12.91 -4.73 -11.71
CA ILE A 89 -13.97 -3.90 -11.10
C ILE A 89 -15.17 -3.77 -12.03
N GLU A 90 -14.95 -3.51 -13.31
CA GLU A 90 -16.00 -3.39 -14.33
C GLU A 90 -16.78 -4.69 -14.49
N ALA A 91 -16.09 -5.83 -14.36
CA ALA A 91 -16.69 -7.15 -14.44
C ALA A 91 -17.36 -7.59 -13.12
N ALA A 92 -17.07 -6.95 -12.00
CA ALA A 92 -17.61 -7.28 -10.69
C ALA A 92 -19.11 -6.96 -10.60
N THR A 93 -19.91 -7.89 -10.04
CA THR A 93 -21.37 -7.76 -9.92
C THR A 93 -21.84 -7.67 -8.47
N GLY A 94 -20.97 -7.90 -7.50
CA GLY A 94 -21.29 -7.94 -6.08
C GLY A 94 -21.68 -6.60 -5.47
N ASP A 95 -22.35 -6.65 -4.32
CA ASP A 95 -22.65 -5.47 -3.49
C ASP A 95 -21.39 -4.94 -2.79
N LEU A 96 -20.42 -5.84 -2.58
CA LEU A 96 -19.14 -5.57 -1.94
C LEU A 96 -17.99 -5.90 -2.89
N LEU A 97 -16.87 -5.22 -2.72
CA LEU A 97 -15.67 -5.33 -3.53
C LEU A 97 -14.45 -5.48 -2.63
N THR A 98 -13.56 -6.40 -2.97
CA THR A 98 -12.23 -6.54 -2.36
C THR A 98 -11.21 -6.94 -3.41
N PHE A 99 -9.94 -6.83 -3.08
CA PHE A 99 -8.81 -7.17 -3.95
C PHE A 99 -7.91 -8.17 -3.24
N VAL A 100 -7.25 -9.03 -4.01
CA VAL A 100 -6.22 -9.94 -3.50
C VAL A 100 -5.10 -9.99 -4.52
N ASP A 101 -3.87 -9.81 -4.07
CA ASP A 101 -2.72 -10.01 -4.92
C ASP A 101 -2.46 -11.52 -5.10
N PRO A 102 -2.12 -11.99 -6.30
CA PRO A 102 -2.15 -13.40 -6.65
C PRO A 102 -1.01 -14.24 -6.07
N ASP A 103 -0.07 -13.61 -5.38
CA ASP A 103 1.07 -14.23 -4.68
C ASP A 103 0.90 -14.27 -3.16
N ASP A 104 -0.23 -13.75 -2.64
CA ASP A 104 -0.53 -13.67 -1.22
C ASP A 104 -1.55 -14.70 -0.75
N ILE A 105 -1.73 -14.81 0.57
CA ILE A 105 -2.65 -15.75 1.21
C ILE A 105 -3.62 -15.02 2.12
N LEU A 106 -4.87 -15.44 2.12
CA LEU A 106 -5.84 -14.99 3.11
C LEU A 106 -5.84 -15.94 4.31
N PRO A 107 -5.63 -15.44 5.54
CA PRO A 107 -5.83 -16.23 6.73
C PRO A 107 -7.30 -16.68 6.84
N ARG A 108 -7.51 -17.79 7.52
CA ARG A 108 -8.86 -18.32 7.72
C ARG A 108 -9.75 -17.29 8.44
N ASP A 109 -11.01 -17.15 8.00
CA ASP A 109 -11.98 -16.19 8.54
C ASP A 109 -11.60 -14.69 8.33
N ALA A 110 -10.67 -14.38 7.45
CA ALA A 110 -10.15 -13.03 7.18
C ALA A 110 -11.26 -11.99 6.99
N TRP A 111 -12.29 -12.33 6.23
CA TRP A 111 -13.36 -11.38 5.89
C TRP A 111 -14.51 -11.33 6.90
N THR A 112 -14.61 -12.30 7.81
CA THR A 112 -15.77 -12.42 8.71
C THR A 112 -15.94 -11.19 9.58
N THR A 113 -14.87 -10.70 10.18
CA THR A 113 -14.91 -9.52 11.07
C THR A 113 -15.19 -8.23 10.30
N MET A 114 -14.56 -8.01 9.16
CA MET A 114 -14.80 -6.84 8.31
C MET A 114 -16.25 -6.80 7.79
N LEU A 115 -16.74 -7.91 7.25
CA LEU A 115 -18.12 -8.02 6.75
C LEU A 115 -19.16 -7.79 7.85
N ARG A 116 -18.91 -8.32 9.07
CA ARG A 116 -19.75 -8.11 10.23
C ARG A 116 -19.75 -6.64 10.65
N SER A 117 -18.59 -6.00 10.65
CA SER A 117 -18.47 -4.57 10.95
C SER A 117 -19.27 -3.75 9.96
N LEU A 118 -19.07 -3.91 8.67
CA LEU A 118 -19.80 -3.20 7.60
C LEU A 118 -21.33 -3.36 7.70
N ARG A 119 -21.80 -4.56 8.07
CA ARG A 119 -23.22 -4.80 8.28
C ARG A 119 -23.77 -4.03 9.48
N ARG A 120 -23.01 -3.90 10.57
CA ARG A 120 -23.41 -3.21 11.80
C ARG A 120 -23.36 -1.70 11.64
N THR A 121 -22.27 -1.18 11.09
CA THR A 121 -21.98 0.26 11.06
C THR A 121 -22.64 0.95 9.87
N GLY A 122 -22.72 0.27 8.73
CA GLY A 122 -23.11 0.87 7.47
C GLY A 122 -22.01 1.72 6.83
N SER A 123 -20.76 1.64 7.33
CA SER A 123 -19.58 2.32 6.79
C SER A 123 -19.34 1.99 5.32
N ASP A 124 -18.65 2.87 4.61
CA ASP A 124 -18.40 2.75 3.18
C ASP A 124 -17.37 1.65 2.88
N PHE A 125 -16.40 1.46 3.79
CA PHE A 125 -15.49 0.32 3.77
C PHE A 125 -15.01 -0.06 5.18
N ALA A 126 -14.39 -1.23 5.31
CA ALA A 126 -13.67 -1.68 6.50
C ALA A 126 -12.24 -2.07 6.11
N VAL A 127 -11.30 -1.83 7.02
CA VAL A 127 -9.89 -2.18 6.86
C VAL A 127 -9.41 -3.00 8.05
N GLY A 128 -8.65 -4.06 7.79
CA GLY A 128 -8.03 -4.90 8.80
C GLY A 128 -6.49 -4.85 8.75
N ALA A 129 -5.85 -5.39 9.77
CA ALA A 129 -4.40 -5.49 9.84
C ALA A 129 -3.85 -6.54 8.85
N ALA A 130 -2.57 -6.47 8.55
CA ALA A 130 -1.86 -7.45 7.75
C ALA A 130 -0.52 -7.83 8.41
N GLU A 131 -0.08 -9.05 8.12
CA GLU A 131 1.24 -9.56 8.51
C GLU A 131 2.09 -9.82 7.26
N ARG A 132 3.39 -9.57 7.37
CA ARG A 132 4.36 -10.10 6.41
C ARG A 132 4.69 -11.53 6.78
N VAL A 133 4.64 -12.40 5.79
CA VAL A 133 4.98 -13.83 5.94
C VAL A 133 6.17 -14.15 5.05
N SER A 134 7.25 -14.62 5.63
CA SER A 134 8.47 -15.06 4.95
C SER A 134 8.85 -16.46 5.38
N VAL A 135 9.54 -17.18 4.52
CA VAL A 135 10.14 -18.49 4.87
C VAL A 135 11.65 -18.30 4.92
N VAL A 136 12.24 -18.50 6.10
CA VAL A 136 13.70 -18.40 6.34
C VAL A 136 14.14 -19.74 6.92
N ASP A 137 15.10 -20.39 6.28
CA ASP A 137 15.63 -21.72 6.69
C ASP A 137 14.54 -22.80 6.84
N GLY A 138 13.47 -22.71 6.02
CA GLY A 138 12.34 -23.64 6.06
C GLY A 138 11.30 -23.33 7.14
N GLU A 139 11.51 -22.30 7.95
CA GLU A 139 10.58 -21.88 8.99
C GLU A 139 9.78 -20.64 8.56
N GLU A 140 8.47 -20.68 8.79
CA GLU A 140 7.61 -19.52 8.57
C GLU A 140 7.82 -18.47 9.65
N ARG A 141 8.10 -17.23 9.24
CA ARG A 141 8.22 -16.07 10.12
C ARG A 141 7.15 -15.05 9.79
N ARG A 142 6.41 -14.61 10.80
CA ARG A 142 5.35 -13.61 10.70
C ARG A 142 5.76 -12.30 11.38
N TYR A 143 5.51 -11.19 10.72
CA TYR A 143 5.90 -9.88 11.21
C TYR A 143 4.87 -8.80 10.86
N VAL A 144 4.33 -8.14 11.88
CA VAL A 144 3.50 -6.94 11.73
C VAL A 144 4.40 -5.71 11.69
N THR A 145 4.36 -4.96 10.61
CA THR A 145 5.19 -3.74 10.48
C THR A 145 4.82 -2.70 11.55
N PRO A 146 5.75 -1.83 12.00
CA PRO A 146 5.45 -0.79 12.99
C PRO A 146 4.28 0.10 12.57
N LEU A 147 4.20 0.47 11.29
CA LEU A 147 3.10 1.27 10.73
C LEU A 147 1.75 0.53 10.87
N MET A 148 1.69 -0.72 10.46
CA MET A 148 0.49 -1.55 10.55
C MET A 148 0.05 -1.71 12.01
N ARG A 149 1.00 -1.99 12.91
CA ARG A 149 0.73 -2.09 14.35
C ARG A 149 0.18 -0.78 14.94
N ARG A 150 0.71 0.37 14.53
CA ARG A 150 0.22 1.70 14.98
C ARG A 150 -1.19 1.96 14.46
N ASN A 151 -1.43 1.75 13.18
CA ASN A 151 -2.70 2.04 12.53
C ASN A 151 -3.82 1.12 13.03
N HIS A 152 -3.51 -0.14 13.33
CA HIS A 152 -4.47 -1.15 13.77
C HIS A 152 -4.37 -1.50 15.27
N SER A 153 -3.84 -0.58 16.11
CA SER A 153 -3.65 -0.80 17.55
C SER A 153 -4.95 -0.92 18.34
N ARG A 154 -6.06 -0.40 17.81
CA ARG A 154 -7.39 -0.47 18.39
C ARG A 154 -8.47 -0.45 17.32
N THR A 155 -9.59 -1.11 17.59
CA THR A 155 -10.77 -1.03 16.73
C THR A 155 -11.41 0.36 16.82
N ARG A 156 -11.67 0.96 15.66
CA ARG A 156 -12.38 2.23 15.52
C ARG A 156 -13.50 2.05 14.51
N LEU A 157 -14.71 2.39 14.87
CA LEU A 157 -15.89 2.20 14.03
C LEU A 157 -16.45 3.54 13.59
N LYS A 158 -16.89 3.63 12.33
CA LYS A 158 -17.46 4.85 11.74
C LYS A 158 -16.53 6.06 11.82
N CYS A 159 -15.23 5.83 11.68
CA CYS A 159 -14.26 6.92 11.59
C CYS A 159 -14.43 7.70 10.30
N ARG A 160 -14.11 8.97 10.35
CA ARG A 160 -13.76 9.79 9.20
C ARG A 160 -12.25 9.89 9.13
N ILE A 161 -11.72 10.37 8.03
CA ILE A 161 -10.25 10.47 7.89
C ILE A 161 -9.68 11.50 8.87
N GLU A 162 -10.43 12.53 9.23
CA GLU A 162 -10.06 13.53 10.23
C GLU A 162 -9.88 12.91 11.63
N ASP A 163 -10.65 11.86 11.97
CA ASP A 163 -10.53 11.13 13.24
C ASP A 163 -9.32 10.18 13.27
N ALA A 164 -8.77 9.85 12.11
CA ALA A 164 -7.71 8.86 11.95
C ALA A 164 -6.77 9.19 10.77
N PRO A 165 -6.13 10.36 10.73
CA PRO A 165 -5.38 10.85 9.58
C PRO A 165 -4.21 9.93 9.16
N LEU A 166 -3.64 9.18 10.10
CA LEU A 166 -2.59 8.21 9.84
C LEU A 166 -3.03 7.04 8.94
N MET A 167 -4.35 6.83 8.77
CA MET A 167 -4.85 5.81 7.85
C MET A 167 -4.56 6.13 6.39
N LEU A 168 -4.21 7.37 6.04
CA LEU A 168 -3.68 7.71 4.70
C LEU A 168 -2.36 6.96 4.38
N ALA A 169 -1.66 6.45 5.40
CA ALA A 169 -0.48 5.59 5.21
C ALA A 169 -0.82 4.11 4.95
N ASP A 170 -2.07 3.70 5.17
CA ASP A 170 -2.54 2.34 4.86
C ASP A 170 -2.98 2.26 3.40
N VAL A 171 -2.00 2.30 2.52
CA VAL A 171 -2.16 2.39 1.06
C VAL A 171 -2.44 1.03 0.39
N PHE A 172 -2.65 -0.02 1.15
CA PHE A 172 -2.89 -1.37 0.64
C PHE A 172 -4.36 -1.57 0.28
N VAL A 173 -4.64 -1.99 -0.95
CA VAL A 173 -6.02 -2.21 -1.38
C VAL A 173 -6.58 -3.55 -0.90
N TRP A 174 -5.72 -4.52 -0.67
CA TRP A 174 -6.06 -5.92 -0.40
C TRP A 174 -6.47 -6.22 1.07
N ASN A 175 -6.21 -5.35 2.03
CA ASN A 175 -6.68 -5.49 3.42
C ASN A 175 -8.03 -4.79 3.67
N LYS A 176 -8.78 -4.50 2.62
CA LYS A 176 -10.03 -3.71 2.69
C LYS A 176 -11.19 -4.40 1.98
N ILE A 177 -12.40 -4.17 2.50
CA ILE A 177 -13.65 -4.51 1.82
C ILE A 177 -14.47 -3.24 1.67
N PHE A 178 -14.80 -2.89 0.45
CA PHE A 178 -15.55 -1.70 0.08
C PHE A 178 -17.00 -2.05 -0.25
N ARG A 179 -17.93 -1.11 -0.05
CA ARG A 179 -19.18 -1.14 -0.80
C ARG A 179 -18.87 -0.80 -2.25
N ARG A 180 -19.30 -1.65 -3.18
CA ARG A 180 -18.99 -1.42 -4.60
C ARG A 180 -19.58 -0.09 -5.09
N SER A 181 -20.81 0.26 -4.66
CA SER A 181 -21.40 1.56 -4.98
C SER A 181 -20.55 2.74 -4.49
N PHE A 182 -19.95 2.65 -3.28
CA PHE A 182 -19.06 3.68 -2.79
C PHE A 182 -17.87 3.87 -3.73
N TRP A 183 -17.25 2.77 -4.20
CA TRP A 183 -16.12 2.82 -5.13
C TRP A 183 -16.50 3.47 -6.47
N THR A 184 -17.64 3.05 -7.04
CA THR A 184 -18.10 3.53 -8.34
C THR A 184 -18.68 4.95 -8.31
N ASP A 185 -19.46 5.28 -7.28
CA ASP A 185 -20.14 6.58 -7.17
C ASP A 185 -19.17 7.75 -6.87
N ASN A 186 -17.96 7.44 -6.37
CA ASN A 186 -16.90 8.41 -6.10
C ASN A 186 -15.76 8.35 -7.14
N ASP A 187 -15.94 7.64 -8.26
CA ASP A 187 -14.96 7.54 -9.33
C ASP A 187 -13.54 7.18 -8.85
N ILE A 188 -13.45 6.28 -7.83
CA ILE A 188 -12.17 5.86 -7.29
C ILE A 188 -11.44 5.02 -8.35
N THR A 189 -10.25 5.45 -8.75
CA THR A 189 -9.48 4.83 -9.82
C THR A 189 -8.02 4.62 -9.46
N PHE A 190 -7.43 3.60 -10.06
CA PHE A 190 -5.98 3.39 -10.00
C PHE A 190 -5.33 4.14 -11.16
N PRO A 191 -4.36 5.06 -10.92
CA PRO A 191 -3.62 5.69 -12.00
C PRO A 191 -2.86 4.64 -12.81
N GLU A 192 -2.84 4.84 -14.13
CA GLU A 192 -2.18 3.93 -15.06
C GLU A 192 -0.66 4.10 -15.05
N ARG A 193 0.05 3.02 -15.42
CA ARG A 193 1.50 3.03 -15.66
C ARG A 193 2.34 3.55 -14.49
N THR A 194 1.95 3.22 -13.26
CA THR A 194 2.73 3.50 -12.06
C THR A 194 2.72 2.30 -11.11
N ARG A 195 3.84 2.07 -10.41
CA ARG A 195 3.99 1.00 -9.40
C ARG A 195 3.28 1.31 -8.09
N TYR A 196 2.96 2.58 -7.85
CA TYR A 196 2.44 3.08 -6.57
C TYR A 196 0.97 3.51 -6.65
N GLN A 197 0.24 2.94 -7.60
CA GLN A 197 -1.15 3.29 -7.92
C GLN A 197 -2.11 3.19 -6.74
N ASP A 198 -1.84 2.26 -5.82
CA ASP A 198 -2.69 2.02 -4.64
C ASP A 198 -2.75 3.25 -3.73
N GLN A 199 -1.65 3.98 -3.58
CA GLN A 199 -1.61 5.18 -2.74
C GLN A 199 -2.62 6.23 -3.20
N VAL A 200 -2.71 6.50 -4.50
CA VAL A 200 -3.65 7.49 -5.04
C VAL A 200 -5.09 7.03 -4.87
N ALA A 201 -5.39 5.78 -5.27
CA ALA A 201 -6.73 5.22 -5.16
C ALA A 201 -7.21 5.16 -3.70
N LEU A 202 -6.34 4.77 -2.77
CA LEU A 202 -6.70 4.70 -1.35
C LEU A 202 -6.79 6.08 -0.70
N THR A 203 -5.97 7.05 -1.12
CA THR A 203 -6.15 8.44 -0.70
C THR A 203 -7.52 8.94 -1.13
N GLN A 204 -7.94 8.75 -2.39
CA GLN A 204 -9.29 9.09 -2.85
C GLN A 204 -10.35 8.39 -2.00
N ALA A 205 -10.21 7.09 -1.72
CA ALA A 205 -11.16 6.33 -0.92
C ALA A 205 -11.30 6.87 0.51
N PHE A 206 -10.19 7.15 1.19
CA PHE A 206 -10.22 7.69 2.55
C PHE A 206 -10.83 9.10 2.61
N LEU A 207 -10.53 9.97 1.64
CA LEU A 207 -11.05 11.34 1.59
C LEU A 207 -12.54 11.37 1.21
N ALA A 208 -13.00 10.49 0.34
CA ALA A 208 -14.40 10.43 -0.10
C ALA A 208 -15.32 9.72 0.92
N ALA A 209 -14.79 8.93 1.85
CA ALA A 209 -15.58 8.13 2.75
C ALA A 209 -16.38 8.99 3.75
N ARG A 210 -17.68 8.74 3.83
CA ARG A 210 -18.52 9.29 4.91
C ARG A 210 -18.13 8.66 6.25
N SER A 211 -17.77 7.40 6.24
CA SER A 211 -17.14 6.69 7.36
C SER A 211 -16.51 5.38 6.91
N PHE A 212 -15.49 4.96 7.65
CA PHE A 212 -14.88 3.64 7.53
C PHE A 212 -14.64 3.00 8.90
N ASP A 213 -14.44 1.68 8.92
CA ASP A 213 -14.14 0.94 10.13
C ASP A 213 -12.70 0.44 10.10
N VAL A 214 -11.94 0.67 11.18
CA VAL A 214 -10.59 0.13 11.39
C VAL A 214 -10.66 -1.01 12.39
N LEU A 215 -10.17 -2.20 12.01
CA LEU A 215 -10.17 -3.40 12.81
C LEU A 215 -8.75 -3.82 13.20
N THR A 216 -8.61 -4.48 14.33
CA THR A 216 -7.31 -5.00 14.82
C THR A 216 -7.00 -6.40 14.30
N ASP A 217 -7.99 -7.07 13.72
CA ASP A 217 -7.85 -8.44 13.21
C ASP A 217 -6.88 -8.46 12.02
N VAL A 218 -5.99 -9.46 11.98
CA VAL A 218 -5.15 -9.74 10.82
C VAL A 218 -6.02 -10.42 9.77
N VAL A 219 -6.14 -9.78 8.62
CA VAL A 219 -7.02 -10.20 7.52
C VAL A 219 -6.25 -10.56 6.26
N TYR A 220 -4.92 -10.42 6.28
CA TYR A 220 -4.10 -10.62 5.11
C TYR A 220 -2.68 -11.04 5.47
N ASP A 221 -2.20 -12.11 4.83
CA ASP A 221 -0.84 -12.64 4.91
C ASP A 221 -0.06 -12.19 3.67
N TRP A 222 0.68 -11.09 3.80
CA TRP A 222 1.52 -10.55 2.73
C TRP A 222 2.81 -11.37 2.61
N ARG A 223 2.88 -12.21 1.57
CA ARG A 223 4.01 -13.09 1.32
C ARG A 223 5.23 -12.31 0.82
N VAL A 224 6.38 -12.51 1.47
CA VAL A 224 7.65 -11.95 1.01
C VAL A 224 8.30 -12.95 0.05
N ARG A 225 8.45 -12.55 -1.21
CA ARG A 225 9.14 -13.39 -2.22
C ARG A 225 10.65 -13.36 -1.99
N ASN A 226 11.28 -14.55 -2.04
CA ASN A 226 12.73 -14.67 -1.88
C ASN A 226 13.52 -14.41 -3.19
N ASP A 227 12.85 -14.30 -4.32
CA ASP A 227 13.43 -14.20 -5.67
C ASP A 227 13.74 -12.76 -6.14
N LEU A 228 13.54 -11.76 -5.28
CA LEU A 228 13.72 -10.34 -5.60
C LEU A 228 12.95 -9.85 -6.84
N SER A 229 11.92 -10.58 -7.30
CA SER A 229 11.14 -10.26 -8.50
C SER A 229 10.08 -9.18 -8.30
N SER A 230 9.88 -8.72 -7.06
CA SER A 230 8.86 -7.71 -6.73
C SER A 230 9.09 -6.40 -7.48
N ALA A 231 8.05 -5.86 -8.09
CA ALA A 231 8.09 -4.62 -8.88
C ALA A 231 8.62 -3.41 -8.10
N THR A 232 8.48 -3.41 -6.77
CA THR A 232 8.93 -2.31 -5.89
C THR A 232 10.41 -2.38 -5.51
N GLN A 233 11.12 -3.48 -5.84
CA GLN A 233 12.53 -3.66 -5.42
C GLN A 233 13.55 -2.95 -6.33
N LYS A 234 13.15 -2.52 -7.53
CA LYS A 234 14.06 -1.86 -8.51
C LYS A 234 14.22 -0.36 -8.22
N ARG A 235 14.69 0.00 -7.01
CA ARG A 235 14.77 1.39 -6.55
C ARG A 235 15.83 2.23 -7.25
N ALA A 236 16.90 1.61 -7.76
CA ALA A 236 17.99 2.25 -8.47
C ALA A 236 17.62 2.76 -9.89
N GLN A 237 16.40 2.48 -10.37
CA GLN A 237 15.92 2.96 -11.67
C GLN A 237 15.29 4.36 -11.56
N ILE A 238 15.64 5.26 -12.45
CA ILE A 238 15.06 6.62 -12.54
C ILE A 238 13.52 6.54 -12.67
N ALA A 239 13.01 5.63 -13.49
CA ALA A 239 11.57 5.45 -13.64
C ALA A 239 10.85 5.18 -12.30
N ASN A 240 11.47 4.37 -11.41
CA ASN A 240 10.90 4.10 -10.10
C ASN A 240 10.83 5.37 -9.23
N LEU A 241 11.89 6.16 -9.19
CA LEU A 241 11.92 7.43 -8.47
C LEU A 241 10.87 8.41 -9.02
N VAL A 242 10.80 8.58 -10.34
CA VAL A 242 9.83 9.48 -11.00
C VAL A 242 8.40 9.07 -10.69
N GLU A 243 8.06 7.78 -10.79
CA GLU A 243 6.73 7.27 -10.44
C GLU A 243 6.41 7.53 -8.97
N ARG A 244 7.38 7.33 -8.07
CA ARG A 244 7.20 7.59 -6.63
C ARG A 244 6.94 9.07 -6.34
N ILE A 245 7.72 9.97 -6.92
CA ILE A 245 7.55 11.42 -6.78
C ILE A 245 6.19 11.85 -7.32
N THR A 246 5.83 11.38 -8.52
CA THR A 246 4.53 11.66 -9.15
C THR A 246 3.36 11.25 -8.25
N THR A 247 3.43 10.05 -7.68
CA THR A 247 2.40 9.56 -6.77
C THR A 247 2.30 10.43 -5.50
N LYS A 248 3.44 10.87 -4.94
CA LYS A 248 3.43 11.77 -3.78
C LYS A 248 2.82 13.13 -4.13
N ARG A 249 3.13 13.71 -5.28
CA ARG A 249 2.51 14.95 -5.78
C ARG A 249 0.99 14.82 -5.91
N GLN A 250 0.52 13.76 -6.56
CA GLN A 250 -0.91 13.48 -6.69
C GLN A 250 -1.60 13.33 -5.32
N THR A 251 -0.94 12.68 -4.37
CA THR A 251 -1.46 12.55 -3.00
C THR A 251 -1.56 13.91 -2.30
N VAL A 252 -0.55 14.78 -2.48
CA VAL A 252 -0.57 16.16 -1.95
C VAL A 252 -1.71 16.96 -2.56
N GLU A 253 -1.92 16.89 -3.87
CA GLU A 253 -3.02 17.57 -4.57
C GLU A 253 -4.38 17.14 -4.05
N LEU A 254 -4.60 15.82 -3.88
CA LEU A 254 -5.86 15.29 -3.34
C LEU A 254 -6.15 15.78 -1.93
N VAL A 255 -5.14 15.78 -1.05
CA VAL A 255 -5.31 16.24 0.33
C VAL A 255 -5.46 17.78 0.37
N ALA A 256 -4.74 18.52 -0.46
CA ALA A 256 -4.87 19.98 -0.56
C ALA A 256 -6.28 20.40 -0.97
N ALA A 257 -6.94 19.66 -1.85
CA ALA A 257 -8.32 19.93 -2.28
C ALA A 257 -9.34 19.85 -1.13
N THR A 258 -9.01 19.21 -0.01
CA THR A 258 -9.88 19.18 1.18
C THR A 258 -9.87 20.48 1.98
N GLY A 259 -8.83 21.31 1.84
CA GLY A 259 -8.59 22.50 2.65
C GLY A 259 -8.20 22.21 4.11
N SER A 260 -7.95 20.96 4.49
CA SER A 260 -7.59 20.58 5.86
C SER A 260 -6.08 20.73 6.11
N GLU A 261 -5.71 21.74 6.90
CA GLU A 261 -4.32 21.96 7.32
C GLU A 261 -3.78 20.80 8.16
N GLU A 262 -4.61 20.19 9.02
CA GLU A 262 -4.24 19.05 9.86
C GLU A 262 -3.92 17.81 9.04
N LEU A 263 -4.76 17.47 8.05
CA LEU A 263 -4.49 16.36 7.13
C LEU A 263 -3.22 16.61 6.32
N MET A 264 -3.03 17.82 5.81
CA MET A 264 -1.84 18.20 5.06
C MET A 264 -0.57 18.11 5.91
N ARG A 265 -0.63 18.60 7.14
CA ARG A 265 0.49 18.49 8.09
C ARG A 265 0.83 17.02 8.36
N THR A 266 -0.17 16.19 8.72
CA THR A 266 0.02 14.77 8.96
C THR A 266 0.59 14.06 7.71
N LEU A 267 0.07 14.39 6.52
CA LEU A 267 0.59 13.85 5.26
C LEU A 267 2.09 14.13 5.12
N ARG A 268 2.53 15.39 5.31
CA ARG A 268 3.93 15.79 5.11
C ARG A 268 4.87 15.29 6.20
N THR A 269 4.43 15.28 7.46
CA THR A 269 5.30 14.92 8.58
C THR A 269 5.36 13.42 8.85
N GLU A 270 4.28 12.68 8.57
CA GLU A 270 4.16 11.29 9.01
C GLU A 270 3.97 10.27 7.90
N ILE A 271 3.53 10.67 6.71
CA ILE A 271 3.15 9.73 5.65
C ILE A 271 4.10 9.78 4.46
N LEU A 272 4.26 10.94 3.82
CA LEU A 272 5.14 11.08 2.66
C LEU A 272 6.60 10.66 2.91
N PRO A 273 7.19 10.86 4.11
CA PRO A 273 8.60 10.53 4.32
C PRO A 273 8.87 9.04 4.53
N ILE A 274 7.85 8.19 4.78
CA ILE A 274 8.02 6.81 5.27
C ILE A 274 8.98 5.96 4.42
N ASP A 275 8.95 6.08 3.10
CA ASP A 275 9.71 5.24 2.18
C ASP A 275 10.81 5.99 1.40
N MET A 276 11.05 7.26 1.76
CA MET A 276 12.08 8.06 1.08
C MET A 276 13.49 7.57 1.35
N TRP A 277 13.74 6.94 2.50
CA TRP A 277 15.05 6.45 2.91
C TRP A 277 15.68 5.48 1.90
N GLU A 278 14.87 4.67 1.22
CA GLU A 278 15.35 3.75 0.19
C GLU A 278 15.87 4.51 -1.05
N HIS A 279 15.24 5.64 -1.37
CA HIS A 279 15.69 6.50 -2.47
C HIS A 279 16.93 7.32 -2.08
N PHE A 280 17.08 7.70 -0.80
CA PHE A 280 18.32 8.31 -0.31
C PHE A 280 19.50 7.35 -0.44
N ARG A 281 19.32 6.08 -0.08
CA ARG A 281 20.34 5.04 -0.27
C ARG A 281 20.64 4.79 -1.74
N ALA A 282 19.60 4.67 -2.57
CA ALA A 282 19.80 4.49 -4.01
C ALA A 282 20.56 5.66 -4.66
N ALA A 283 20.39 6.88 -4.17
CA ALA A 283 21.05 8.07 -4.76
C ALA A 283 22.59 8.04 -4.70
N VAL A 284 23.17 7.23 -3.82
CA VAL A 284 24.62 7.05 -3.66
C VAL A 284 25.08 5.63 -4.01
N ASP A 285 24.19 4.75 -4.42
CA ASP A 285 24.53 3.40 -4.88
C ASP A 285 25.20 3.46 -6.26
N PRO A 286 26.41 2.88 -6.43
CA PRO A 286 27.10 2.85 -7.72
C PRO A 286 26.29 2.17 -8.85
N ALA A 287 25.35 1.28 -8.52
CA ALA A 287 24.51 0.58 -9.48
C ALA A 287 23.31 1.41 -9.96
N THR A 288 23.15 2.63 -9.44
CA THR A 288 22.01 3.49 -9.79
C THR A 288 22.10 3.99 -11.24
N GLU A 289 20.97 3.92 -11.93
CA GLU A 289 20.81 4.43 -13.29
C GLU A 289 21.06 5.95 -13.32
N ASN A 290 22.05 6.40 -14.14
CA ASN A 290 22.41 7.80 -14.29
C ASN A 290 22.42 8.56 -12.94
N PRO A 291 23.46 8.35 -12.10
CA PRO A 291 23.48 8.80 -10.71
C PRO A 291 23.28 10.30 -10.52
N ASP A 292 23.78 11.14 -11.44
CA ASP A 292 23.68 12.60 -11.33
C ASP A 292 22.25 13.07 -11.60
N ARG A 293 21.59 12.47 -12.58
CA ARG A 293 20.17 12.75 -12.85
C ARG A 293 19.28 12.26 -11.71
N TYR A 294 19.58 11.07 -11.18
CA TYR A 294 18.83 10.53 -10.02
C TYR A 294 18.95 11.45 -8.82
N TRP A 295 20.17 11.91 -8.50
CA TRP A 295 20.44 12.87 -7.44
C TRP A 295 19.65 14.17 -7.61
N SER A 296 19.72 14.76 -8.81
CA SER A 296 19.03 16.02 -9.10
C SER A 296 17.52 15.90 -8.93
N LEU A 297 16.90 14.83 -9.44
CA LEU A 297 15.47 14.57 -9.32
C LEU A 297 15.05 14.34 -7.86
N LEU A 298 15.84 13.57 -7.10
CA LEU A 298 15.57 13.32 -5.69
C LEU A 298 15.65 14.62 -4.87
N ARG A 299 16.70 15.41 -5.08
CA ARG A 299 16.91 16.68 -4.39
C ARG A 299 15.77 17.67 -4.70
N GLU A 300 15.42 17.84 -5.98
CA GLU A 300 14.29 18.68 -6.39
C GLU A 300 12.99 18.26 -5.67
N ALA A 301 12.70 16.97 -5.64
CA ALA A 301 11.50 16.45 -4.96
C ALA A 301 11.53 16.70 -3.44
N VAL A 302 12.69 16.54 -2.79
CA VAL A 302 12.82 16.81 -1.36
C VAL A 302 12.61 18.30 -1.06
N LEU A 303 13.17 19.18 -1.85
CA LEU A 303 12.97 20.63 -1.70
C LEU A 303 11.49 20.99 -1.89
N GLU A 304 10.87 20.59 -2.99
CA GLU A 304 9.48 20.89 -3.33
C GLU A 304 8.48 20.37 -2.28
N LEU A 305 8.58 19.08 -1.93
CA LEU A 305 7.57 18.42 -1.10
C LEU A 305 7.64 18.85 0.37
N TRP A 306 8.80 19.31 0.83
CA TRP A 306 9.02 19.65 2.24
C TRP A 306 9.49 21.09 2.47
N TYR A 307 10.65 21.49 1.96
CA TYR A 307 11.24 22.79 2.29
C TYR A 307 10.46 23.98 1.71
N ASP A 308 10.12 23.92 0.42
CA ASP A 308 9.32 24.98 -0.24
C ASP A 308 7.89 25.01 0.30
N ALA A 309 7.44 23.89 0.85
CA ALA A 309 6.14 23.77 1.48
C ALA A 309 6.12 24.25 2.95
N GLY A 310 7.25 24.73 3.48
CA GLY A 310 7.38 25.26 4.85
C GLY A 310 7.35 24.20 5.96
N VAL A 311 7.59 22.94 5.62
CA VAL A 311 7.69 21.82 6.57
C VAL A 311 9.02 21.10 6.31
N PRO A 312 10.14 21.55 6.89
CA PRO A 312 11.44 20.92 6.70
C PRO A 312 11.41 19.43 7.04
N PHE A 313 12.17 18.62 6.30
CA PHE A 313 12.15 17.15 6.50
C PHE A 313 12.61 16.76 7.91
N GLU A 314 13.39 17.60 8.57
CA GLU A 314 13.86 17.46 9.96
C GLU A 314 12.70 17.44 10.96
N GLU A 315 11.57 18.05 10.64
CA GLU A 315 10.35 18.07 11.46
C GLU A 315 9.48 16.81 11.30
N THR A 316 9.85 15.91 10.40
CA THR A 316 9.09 14.66 10.18
C THR A 316 9.30 13.66 11.32
N THR A 317 8.39 12.68 11.43
CA THR A 317 8.42 11.66 12.49
C THR A 317 9.27 10.43 12.17
N VAL A 318 9.90 10.39 10.99
CA VAL A 318 10.78 9.28 10.63
C VAL A 318 12.04 9.24 11.49
N PRO A 319 12.74 8.10 11.59
CA PRO A 319 13.96 7.97 12.37
C PRO A 319 14.99 9.05 12.06
N ARG A 320 15.71 9.50 13.08
CA ARG A 320 16.72 10.58 13.00
C ARG A 320 17.70 10.41 11.83
N GLY A 321 18.17 9.17 11.58
CA GLY A 321 19.06 8.89 10.45
C GLY A 321 18.44 9.23 9.10
N GLN A 322 17.16 8.95 8.91
CA GLN A 322 16.45 9.28 7.67
C GLN A 322 16.25 10.80 7.51
N ARG A 323 16.01 11.51 8.61
CA ARG A 323 15.94 12.97 8.61
C ARG A 323 17.28 13.59 8.22
N LEU A 324 18.38 13.06 8.75
CA LEU A 324 19.73 13.49 8.40
C LEU A 324 20.06 13.21 6.93
N MET A 325 19.69 12.04 6.40
CA MET A 325 19.85 11.75 4.97
C MET A 325 19.14 12.79 4.09
N ALA A 326 17.87 13.11 4.40
CA ALA A 326 17.12 14.11 3.66
C ALA A 326 17.72 15.53 3.79
N TRP A 327 18.23 15.88 4.96
CA TRP A 327 18.90 17.14 5.22
C TRP A 327 20.17 17.29 4.36
N LEU A 328 20.96 16.23 4.20
CA LEU A 328 22.14 16.21 3.33
C LEU A 328 21.73 16.33 1.85
N VAL A 329 20.68 15.61 1.42
CA VAL A 329 20.12 15.73 0.07
C VAL A 329 19.68 17.18 -0.22
N ALA A 330 18.94 17.81 0.66
CA ALA A 330 18.48 19.19 0.48
C ALA A 330 19.63 20.18 0.29
N ARG A 331 20.76 19.94 0.97
CA ARG A 331 21.98 20.77 0.93
C ARG A 331 22.99 20.41 -0.13
N ASP A 332 22.64 19.48 -1.03
CA ASP A 332 23.49 19.02 -2.12
C ASP A 332 24.80 18.35 -1.65
N ARG A 333 24.76 17.66 -0.50
CA ARG A 333 25.90 17.03 0.17
C ARG A 333 25.93 15.52 -0.12
N ARG A 334 26.18 15.15 -1.37
CA ARG A 334 26.10 13.77 -1.83
C ARG A 334 27.18 12.87 -1.22
N ASP A 335 28.41 13.34 -1.15
CA ASP A 335 29.53 12.57 -0.61
C ASP A 335 29.32 12.29 0.87
N ASP A 336 28.88 13.30 1.63
CA ASP A 336 28.56 13.13 3.05
C ASP A 336 27.38 12.16 3.29
N LEU A 337 26.42 12.09 2.35
CA LEU A 337 25.36 11.09 2.40
C LEU A 337 25.91 9.68 2.19
N ALA A 338 26.86 9.50 1.28
CA ALA A 338 27.51 8.22 1.05
C ALA A 338 28.27 7.76 2.31
N ASP A 339 29.10 8.65 2.88
CA ASP A 339 29.84 8.39 4.13
C ASP A 339 28.90 8.05 5.30
N LEU A 340 27.79 8.79 5.46
CA LEU A 340 26.78 8.52 6.49
C LEU A 340 26.16 7.12 6.33
N ILE A 341 25.83 6.72 5.11
CA ILE A 341 25.22 5.42 4.84
C ILE A 341 26.22 4.29 5.10
N GLU A 342 27.48 4.41 4.66
CA GLU A 342 28.53 3.44 4.92
C GLU A 342 28.75 3.27 6.43
N MET A 343 28.87 4.36 7.18
CA MET A 343 28.98 4.35 8.63
C MET A 343 27.78 3.69 9.33
N ILE A 344 26.55 3.91 8.82
CA ILE A 344 25.34 3.27 9.37
C ILE A 344 25.40 1.75 9.15
N ASP A 345 25.83 1.31 7.99
CA ASP A 345 25.93 -0.11 7.65
C ASP A 345 27.01 -0.84 8.46
N GLU A 346 28.14 -0.17 8.73
CA GLU A 346 29.24 -0.72 9.53
C GLU A 346 28.97 -0.74 11.04
N ARG A 347 28.43 0.34 11.62
CA ARG A 347 28.40 0.58 13.08
C ARG A 347 27.00 0.61 13.67
N GLY A 348 25.99 0.56 12.81
CA GLY A 348 24.59 0.75 13.18
C GLY A 348 24.19 2.23 13.33
N PRO A 349 22.88 2.51 13.19
CA PRO A 349 22.39 3.88 13.05
C PRO A 349 22.63 4.77 14.28
N ALA A 350 22.48 4.26 15.50
CA ALA A 350 22.55 5.09 16.71
C ALA A 350 23.93 5.73 16.90
N ARG A 351 25.00 4.93 16.88
CA ARG A 351 26.38 5.40 17.09
C ARG A 351 26.86 6.34 15.98
N THR A 352 26.46 6.06 14.76
CA THR A 352 26.82 6.86 13.57
C THR A 352 26.20 8.24 13.64
N ILE A 353 24.92 8.34 13.97
CA ILE A 353 24.19 9.61 14.03
C ILE A 353 24.77 10.51 15.13
N GLU A 354 25.12 9.95 16.29
CA GLU A 354 25.76 10.71 17.38
C GLU A 354 27.15 11.23 16.97
N ALA A 355 27.96 10.43 16.30
CA ALA A 355 29.27 10.83 15.82
C ALA A 355 29.19 11.92 14.73
N PHE A 356 28.28 11.77 13.78
CA PHE A 356 28.06 12.71 12.70
C PHE A 356 27.52 14.05 13.27
N ALA A 357 26.56 13.99 14.19
CA ALA A 357 26.01 15.17 14.85
C ALA A 357 27.03 15.95 15.70
N ALA A 358 28.04 15.26 16.28
CA ALA A 358 29.11 15.89 17.04
C ALA A 358 30.15 16.61 16.16
N ALA A 359 30.27 16.21 14.88
CA ALA A 359 31.20 16.78 13.91
C ALA A 359 30.61 17.97 13.12
N GLU A 360 29.30 18.13 13.14
CA GLU A 360 28.55 19.10 12.33
C GLU A 360 27.65 19.97 13.21
N ASP A 361 27.51 21.24 12.83
CA ASP A 361 26.55 22.16 13.46
C ASP A 361 25.14 21.88 12.92
N LEU A 362 24.52 20.80 13.43
CA LEU A 362 23.22 20.32 12.95
C LEU A 362 22.06 21.13 13.56
N PRO A 363 20.96 21.33 12.82
CA PRO A 363 19.74 21.90 13.36
C PRO A 363 19.23 21.14 14.58
N VAL A 364 18.53 21.84 15.47
CA VAL A 364 17.84 21.24 16.62
C VAL A 364 16.81 20.23 16.09
N GLY A 365 16.96 18.96 16.51
CA GLY A 365 16.09 17.87 16.09
C GLY A 365 16.75 16.83 15.15
N LEU A 366 17.92 17.14 14.57
CA LEU A 366 18.75 16.19 13.83
C LEU A 366 19.78 15.50 14.74
#